data_3f8616354a65294e31bb2d4978071dc1
#
_entry.id   3f8616354a65294e31bb2d4978071dc1
#
_cell.length_a   1.000
_cell.length_b   1.000
_cell.length_c   1.000
_cell.angle_alpha   90.00
_cell.angle_beta   90.00
_cell.angle_gamma   90.00
#
_symmetry.space_group_name_H-M   'P 1'
#
loop_
_entity.id
_entity.type
_entity.pdbx_description
1 polymer ?
#
loop_
_entity_poly.entity_id
_entity_poly.type
_entity_poly.pdbx_seq_one_letter_code
_entity_poly.pdbx_strand_id
1 'polypeptide(L)'
;HQHRQTQSFITAQDIIRKRVLGHVSLVQANTNRNSDNGAWQYHIHEKASPQTINWDLFLGNAPRIPFNKEHFFRWRKWWAYGSGLSGDLMTHDYDRVNCILDMGMPRFVTASGGIYTHRDGRDVPDVFQAVMEYPDFTTGSSREAGLEKGMTFVYSATLGNQHWRETLLMGHDGTLELGSQLRVHADPNSTRYRHLIESS
;
A
#
# COMPACT_ATOMS: atom_id res chain seq x y z
N HIS A 1 -10.97 5.16 2.04
CA HIS A 1 -10.52 4.79 0.70
C HIS A 1 -11.51 3.85 0.00
N GLN A 2 -11.30 3.61 -1.30
CA GLN A 2 -12.06 2.63 -2.07
C GLN A 2 -11.89 1.22 -1.46
N HIS A 3 -12.79 0.32 -1.78
CA HIS A 3 -12.78 -1.08 -1.35
C HIS A 3 -13.25 -1.37 0.09
N ARG A 4 -13.33 -0.40 1.00
CA ARG A 4 -13.76 -0.66 2.39
C ARG A 4 -15.13 -1.32 2.53
N GLN A 5 -15.99 -1.16 1.53
CA GLN A 5 -17.37 -1.71 1.50
C GLN A 5 -17.49 -2.94 0.58
N THR A 6 -16.39 -3.43 0.00
CA THR A 6 -16.46 -4.62 -0.84
C THR A 6 -16.63 -5.88 0.00
N GLN A 7 -17.34 -6.86 -0.55
CA GLN A 7 -17.61 -8.13 0.15
C GLN A 7 -16.33 -8.85 0.56
N SER A 8 -15.28 -8.78 -0.27
CA SER A 8 -13.99 -9.40 0.03
C SER A 8 -13.34 -8.84 1.30
N PHE A 9 -13.48 -7.52 1.54
CA PHE A 9 -12.95 -6.89 2.76
C PHE A 9 -13.75 -7.27 4.00
N ILE A 10 -15.07 -7.28 3.89
CA ILE A 10 -15.95 -7.70 4.99
C ILE A 10 -15.64 -9.16 5.37
N THR A 11 -15.46 -10.01 4.36
CA THR A 11 -15.09 -11.43 4.57
C THR A 11 -13.70 -11.54 5.19
N ALA A 12 -12.71 -10.74 4.71
CA ALA A 12 -11.37 -10.74 5.29
C ALA A 12 -11.38 -10.34 6.78
N GLN A 13 -12.13 -9.29 7.14
CA GLN A 13 -12.33 -8.90 8.55
C GLN A 13 -12.92 -10.04 9.40
N ASP A 14 -13.91 -10.75 8.86
CA ASP A 14 -14.54 -11.88 9.57
C ASP A 14 -13.54 -13.04 9.76
N ILE A 15 -12.72 -13.35 8.76
CA ILE A 15 -11.64 -14.35 8.85
C ILE A 15 -10.66 -13.98 9.97
N ILE A 16 -10.25 -12.72 10.06
CA ILE A 16 -9.34 -12.24 11.09
C ILE A 16 -10.00 -12.31 12.48
N ARG A 17 -11.23 -11.81 12.62
CA ARG A 17 -11.96 -11.85 13.90
C ARG A 17 -12.18 -13.28 14.42
N LYS A 18 -12.40 -14.23 13.53
CA LYS A 18 -12.52 -15.66 13.85
C LYS A 18 -11.18 -16.34 14.10
N ARG A 19 -10.07 -15.59 14.01
CA ARG A 19 -8.69 -16.09 14.20
C ARG A 19 -8.38 -17.30 13.32
N VAL A 20 -8.90 -17.33 12.10
CA VAL A 20 -8.68 -18.45 11.17
C VAL A 20 -7.20 -18.64 10.86
N LEU A 21 -6.43 -17.54 10.74
CA LEU A 21 -5.00 -17.59 10.46
C LEU A 21 -4.12 -17.78 11.70
N GLY A 22 -4.70 -17.86 12.91
CA GLY A 22 -3.93 -17.72 14.13
C GLY A 22 -3.37 -16.30 14.30
N HIS A 23 -2.23 -16.15 14.94
CA HIS A 23 -1.55 -14.86 15.06
C HIS A 23 -0.92 -14.45 13.73
N VAL A 24 -1.30 -13.28 13.20
CA VAL A 24 -0.68 -12.68 12.00
C VAL A 24 0.60 -11.97 12.42
N SER A 25 1.73 -12.45 11.95
CA SER A 25 3.06 -11.91 12.30
C SER A 25 3.70 -11.07 11.19
N LEU A 26 3.33 -11.31 9.93
CA LEU A 26 3.88 -10.62 8.78
C LEU A 26 2.79 -10.29 7.76
N VAL A 27 2.81 -9.05 7.28
CA VAL A 27 2.00 -8.61 6.13
C VAL A 27 2.93 -8.11 5.04
N GLN A 28 2.67 -8.53 3.81
CA GLN A 28 3.41 -8.06 2.63
C GLN A 28 2.43 -7.49 1.61
N ALA A 29 2.67 -6.25 1.19
CA ALA A 29 1.92 -5.61 0.12
C ALA A 29 2.86 -4.95 -0.88
N ASN A 30 2.39 -4.79 -2.11
CA ASN A 30 3.19 -4.15 -3.15
C ASN A 30 2.31 -3.45 -4.20
N THR A 31 2.91 -2.43 -4.84
CA THR A 31 2.33 -1.78 -6.00
C THR A 31 3.39 -1.65 -7.09
N ASN A 32 3.28 -2.46 -8.12
CA ASN A 32 4.22 -2.50 -9.23
C ASN A 32 3.54 -2.03 -10.51
N ARG A 33 4.17 -1.09 -11.22
CA ARG A 33 3.67 -0.50 -12.47
C ARG A 33 4.81 -0.38 -13.47
N ASN A 34 4.48 -0.50 -14.76
CA ASN A 34 5.43 -0.27 -15.84
C ASN A 34 4.69 0.26 -17.07
N SER A 35 4.14 1.46 -16.95
CA SER A 35 3.48 2.17 -18.04
C SER A 35 3.61 3.67 -17.82
N ASP A 36 3.48 4.46 -18.88
CA ASP A 36 3.58 5.91 -18.81
C ASP A 36 2.61 6.50 -17.78
N ASN A 37 1.33 6.12 -17.85
CA ASN A 37 0.34 6.58 -16.87
C ASN A 37 0.65 6.05 -15.47
N GLY A 38 1.13 4.82 -15.35
CA GLY A 38 1.54 4.22 -14.07
C GLY A 38 2.71 4.95 -13.44
N ALA A 39 3.62 5.47 -14.26
CA ALA A 39 4.77 6.28 -13.85
C ALA A 39 4.47 7.78 -13.78
N TRP A 40 3.19 8.16 -13.87
CA TRP A 40 2.70 9.55 -13.82
C TRP A 40 3.15 10.42 -15.01
N GLN A 41 3.42 9.80 -16.16
CA GLN A 41 3.73 10.46 -17.44
C GLN A 41 2.44 10.79 -18.21
N TYR A 42 1.52 11.52 -17.55
CA TYR A 42 0.24 11.86 -18.15
C TYR A 42 0.40 12.78 -19.36
N HIS A 43 -0.53 12.68 -20.30
CA HIS A 43 -0.62 13.56 -21.43
C HIS A 43 -0.77 15.04 -20.98
N ILE A 44 -0.02 15.91 -21.61
CA ILE A 44 -0.10 17.36 -21.40
C ILE A 44 -0.91 17.96 -22.54
N HIS A 45 -2.05 18.56 -22.21
CA HIS A 45 -2.93 19.14 -23.21
C HIS A 45 -2.26 20.29 -23.94
N GLU A 46 -2.40 20.35 -25.26
CA GLU A 46 -1.75 21.34 -26.13
C GLU A 46 -2.10 22.79 -25.76
N LYS A 47 -3.37 23.03 -25.37
CA LYS A 47 -3.87 24.36 -24.96
C LYS A 47 -3.49 24.75 -23.53
N ALA A 48 -2.68 23.96 -22.85
CA ALA A 48 -2.21 24.28 -21.49
C ALA A 48 -1.34 25.54 -21.50
N SER A 49 -1.80 26.57 -20.82
CA SER A 49 -1.14 27.88 -20.79
C SER A 49 -1.53 28.64 -19.51
N PRO A 50 -0.84 29.74 -19.16
CA PRO A 50 -1.25 30.61 -18.05
C PRO A 50 -2.65 31.20 -18.21
N GLN A 51 -3.18 31.27 -19.43
CA GLN A 51 -4.52 31.79 -19.72
C GLN A 51 -5.61 30.74 -19.50
N THR A 52 -5.27 29.46 -19.57
CA THR A 52 -6.22 28.34 -19.44
C THR A 52 -6.13 27.62 -18.11
N ILE A 53 -5.08 27.89 -17.31
CA ILE A 53 -4.84 27.27 -16.02
C ILE A 53 -4.64 28.37 -14.97
N ASN A 54 -5.45 28.35 -13.91
CA ASN A 54 -5.23 29.20 -12.76
C ASN A 54 -4.04 28.66 -11.94
N TRP A 55 -2.84 29.12 -12.31
CA TRP A 55 -1.59 28.65 -11.74
C TRP A 55 -1.45 28.99 -10.25
N ASP A 56 -1.90 30.18 -9.85
CA ASP A 56 -1.84 30.60 -8.45
C ASP A 56 -2.76 29.75 -7.55
N LEU A 57 -3.92 29.39 -8.05
CA LEU A 57 -4.84 28.52 -7.35
C LEU A 57 -4.27 27.09 -7.21
N PHE A 58 -3.61 26.58 -8.28
CA PHE A 58 -2.95 25.27 -8.24
C PHE A 58 -1.81 25.27 -7.22
N LEU A 59 -0.97 26.29 -7.20
CA LEU A 59 0.14 26.35 -6.24
C LEU A 59 -0.34 26.41 -4.79
N GLY A 60 -1.47 27.09 -4.51
CA GLY A 60 -1.94 27.24 -3.14
C GLY A 60 -0.87 27.79 -2.23
N ASN A 61 -0.41 26.98 -1.25
CA ASN A 61 0.66 27.32 -0.32
C ASN A 61 2.05 26.80 -0.74
N ALA A 62 2.16 26.14 -1.89
CA ALA A 62 3.45 25.68 -2.41
C ALA A 62 4.37 26.87 -2.82
N PRO A 63 5.69 26.64 -2.91
CA PRO A 63 6.63 27.67 -3.37
C PRO A 63 6.22 28.28 -4.71
N ARG A 64 6.32 29.61 -4.80
CA ARG A 64 5.98 30.35 -6.04
C ARG A 64 7.06 30.11 -7.09
N ILE A 65 6.68 29.48 -8.17
CA ILE A 65 7.52 29.26 -9.36
C ILE A 65 6.79 29.74 -10.61
N PRO A 66 7.50 30.05 -11.71
CA PRO A 66 6.88 30.33 -13.00
C PRO A 66 5.96 29.20 -13.45
N PHE A 67 4.95 29.54 -14.25
CA PHE A 67 4.03 28.57 -14.81
C PHE A 67 4.77 27.40 -15.47
N ASN A 68 4.39 26.19 -15.07
CA ASN A 68 4.98 24.97 -15.58
C ASN A 68 3.90 23.92 -15.81
N LYS A 69 3.61 23.64 -17.08
CA LYS A 69 2.59 22.65 -17.45
C LYS A 69 2.97 21.22 -17.05
N GLU A 70 4.25 20.90 -17.02
CA GLU A 70 4.75 19.60 -16.54
C GLU A 70 4.39 19.40 -15.06
N HIS A 71 4.63 20.41 -14.24
CA HIS A 71 4.27 20.40 -12.82
C HIS A 71 2.75 20.33 -12.61
N PHE A 72 1.96 20.97 -13.45
CA PHE A 72 0.51 20.94 -13.33
C PHE A 72 -0.07 19.56 -13.66
N PHE A 73 0.26 18.99 -14.80
CA PHE A 73 -0.33 17.72 -15.25
C PHE A 73 0.27 16.51 -14.57
N ARG A 74 1.54 16.58 -14.18
CA ARG A 74 2.32 15.47 -13.63
C ARG A 74 2.78 15.74 -12.20
N TRP A 75 1.98 16.45 -11.44
CA TRP A 75 2.28 16.96 -10.09
C TRP A 75 2.80 15.89 -9.11
N ARG A 76 2.41 14.64 -9.29
CA ARG A 76 2.86 13.52 -8.46
C ARG A 76 4.36 13.24 -8.53
N LYS A 77 5.04 13.83 -9.50
CA LYS A 77 6.48 13.68 -9.72
C LYS A 77 7.32 14.57 -8.82
N TRP A 78 6.69 15.51 -8.08
CA TRP A 78 7.40 16.51 -7.27
C TRP A 78 6.92 16.57 -5.84
N TRP A 79 7.88 16.59 -4.89
CA TRP A 79 7.62 16.75 -3.47
C TRP A 79 6.86 18.03 -3.11
N ALA A 80 6.97 19.08 -3.93
CA ALA A 80 6.24 20.33 -3.73
C ALA A 80 4.71 20.16 -3.72
N TYR A 81 4.18 19.11 -4.34
CA TYR A 81 2.73 18.93 -4.54
C TYR A 81 2.22 17.57 -4.05
N GLY A 82 3.09 16.63 -3.78
CA GLY A 82 2.71 15.28 -3.41
C GLY A 82 3.71 14.61 -2.50
N SER A 83 3.43 13.38 -2.10
CA SER A 83 4.29 12.56 -1.25
C SER A 83 4.78 11.29 -1.96
N GLY A 84 4.81 11.32 -3.30
CA GLY A 84 5.33 10.22 -4.11
C GLY A 84 4.65 8.88 -3.84
N LEU A 85 5.40 7.80 -3.98
CA LEU A 85 4.91 6.43 -3.80
C LEU A 85 4.34 6.16 -2.41
N SER A 86 4.87 6.81 -1.38
CA SER A 86 4.41 6.62 0.00
C SER A 86 2.98 7.14 0.21
N GLY A 87 2.69 8.36 -0.23
CA GLY A 87 1.37 8.96 -0.02
C GLY A 87 0.36 8.66 -1.11
N ASP A 88 0.79 8.46 -2.37
CA ASP A 88 -0.12 8.24 -3.48
C ASP A 88 -0.51 6.75 -3.66
N LEU A 89 0.40 5.82 -3.36
CA LEU A 89 0.17 4.39 -3.58
C LEU A 89 0.13 3.58 -2.28
N MET A 90 1.16 3.67 -1.45
CA MET A 90 1.24 2.90 -0.21
C MET A 90 0.03 3.13 0.69
N THR A 91 -0.49 4.35 0.76
CA THR A 91 -1.65 4.68 1.60
C THR A 91 -2.88 3.84 1.27
N HIS A 92 -3.06 3.42 0.01
CA HIS A 92 -4.17 2.56 -0.38
C HIS A 92 -4.01 1.14 0.16
N ASP A 93 -2.81 0.57 0.04
CA ASP A 93 -2.51 -0.76 0.56
C ASP A 93 -2.47 -0.77 2.09
N TYR A 94 -1.88 0.27 2.69
CA TYR A 94 -1.90 0.46 4.13
C TYR A 94 -3.33 0.56 4.69
N ASP A 95 -4.17 1.42 4.11
CA ASP A 95 -5.57 1.58 4.53
C ASP A 95 -6.36 0.28 4.41
N ARG A 96 -6.12 -0.49 3.33
CA ARG A 96 -6.74 -1.78 3.11
C ARG A 96 -6.40 -2.77 4.22
N VAL A 97 -5.12 -2.92 4.53
CA VAL A 97 -4.65 -3.82 5.58
C VAL A 97 -5.08 -3.32 6.96
N ASN A 98 -4.96 -2.02 7.22
CA ASN A 98 -5.38 -1.42 8.49
C ASN A 98 -6.90 -1.60 8.74
N CYS A 99 -7.71 -1.49 7.69
CA CYS A 99 -9.16 -1.73 7.78
C CYS A 99 -9.48 -3.19 8.15
N ILE A 100 -8.66 -4.16 7.71
CA ILE A 100 -8.85 -5.59 7.99
C ILE A 100 -8.34 -5.96 9.39
N LEU A 101 -7.17 -5.45 9.77
CA LEU A 101 -6.47 -5.83 11.01
C LEU A 101 -6.69 -4.84 12.16
N ASP A 102 -7.18 -3.63 11.88
CA ASP A 102 -7.31 -2.51 12.84
C ASP A 102 -6.00 -2.26 13.61
N MET A 103 -4.89 -2.23 12.87
CA MET A 103 -3.53 -2.18 13.44
C MET A 103 -3.09 -0.79 13.92
N GLY A 104 -3.82 0.28 13.56
CA GLY A 104 -3.49 1.64 13.97
C GLY A 104 -2.17 2.15 13.40
N MET A 105 -1.41 2.88 14.20
CA MET A 105 -0.14 3.48 13.80
C MET A 105 1.05 2.58 14.16
N PRO A 106 2.05 2.44 13.28
CA PRO A 106 3.26 1.71 13.60
C PRO A 106 4.09 2.45 14.67
N ARG A 107 4.83 1.71 15.47
CA ARG A 107 5.78 2.28 16.43
C ARG A 107 7.09 2.68 15.78
N PHE A 108 7.55 1.90 14.79
CA PHE A 108 8.76 2.16 14.03
C PHE A 108 8.49 2.04 12.53
N VAL A 109 9.15 2.90 11.76
CA VAL A 109 9.14 2.84 10.30
C VAL A 109 10.56 3.01 9.79
N THR A 110 11.01 2.05 8.99
CA THR A 110 12.24 2.17 8.20
C THR A 110 11.87 2.19 6.73
N ALA A 111 12.47 3.09 5.96
CA ALA A 111 12.18 3.21 4.54
C ALA A 111 13.45 3.43 3.71
N SER A 112 13.42 2.97 2.48
CA SER A 112 14.42 3.25 1.46
C SER A 112 13.77 3.45 0.10
N GLY A 113 14.46 4.14 -0.80
CA GLY A 113 13.98 4.37 -2.16
C GLY A 113 14.92 5.25 -2.95
N GLY A 114 14.65 5.39 -4.23
CA GLY A 114 15.44 6.21 -5.13
C GLY A 114 14.84 6.31 -6.52
N ILE A 115 15.48 7.12 -7.37
CA ILE A 115 15.14 7.28 -8.78
C ILE A 115 16.09 6.40 -9.58
N TYR A 116 15.61 5.25 -10.03
CA TYR A 116 16.44 4.25 -10.70
C TYR A 116 16.05 4.01 -12.15
N THR A 117 14.79 4.24 -12.51
CA THR A 117 14.24 3.93 -13.84
C THR A 117 13.93 5.21 -14.63
N HIS A 118 13.18 6.14 -14.04
CA HIS A 118 12.65 7.32 -14.75
C HIS A 118 13.49 8.57 -14.52
N ARG A 119 14.39 8.87 -15.47
CA ARG A 119 15.22 10.09 -15.45
C ARG A 119 14.51 11.24 -16.18
N ASP A 120 13.34 11.63 -15.73
CA ASP A 120 12.44 12.57 -16.37
C ASP A 120 12.29 13.90 -15.61
N GLY A 121 13.25 14.20 -14.74
CA GLY A 121 13.28 15.42 -13.93
C GLY A 121 12.50 15.33 -12.62
N ARG A 122 11.87 14.20 -12.32
CA ARG A 122 11.18 14.01 -11.04
C ARG A 122 12.14 14.12 -9.86
N ASP A 123 11.62 14.52 -8.70
CA ASP A 123 12.36 14.53 -7.44
C ASP A 123 11.83 13.48 -6.44
N VAL A 124 10.69 12.84 -6.75
CA VAL A 124 10.18 11.72 -5.95
C VAL A 124 10.75 10.38 -6.43
N PRO A 125 10.99 9.41 -5.55
CA PRO A 125 11.43 8.07 -5.90
C PRO A 125 10.49 7.35 -6.86
N ASP A 126 11.04 6.55 -7.76
CA ASP A 126 10.30 5.59 -8.60
C ASP A 126 10.42 4.14 -8.12
N VAL A 127 11.25 3.90 -7.10
CA VAL A 127 11.30 2.70 -6.29
C VAL A 127 11.23 3.08 -4.82
N PHE A 128 10.38 2.40 -4.06
CA PHE A 128 10.18 2.69 -2.65
C PHE A 128 9.89 1.39 -1.87
N GLN A 129 10.47 1.30 -0.68
CA GLN A 129 10.20 0.22 0.27
C GLN A 129 10.02 0.81 1.66
N ALA A 130 9.12 0.22 2.44
CA ALA A 130 8.92 0.55 3.84
C ALA A 130 8.67 -0.71 4.67
N VAL A 131 9.25 -0.73 5.87
CA VAL A 131 9.01 -1.73 6.90
C VAL A 131 8.42 -1.01 8.10
N MET A 132 7.24 -1.41 8.52
CA MET A 132 6.50 -0.83 9.63
C MET A 132 6.36 -1.86 10.73
N GLU A 133 6.80 -1.52 11.93
CA GLU A 133 6.82 -2.43 13.07
C GLU A 133 5.76 -2.08 14.10
N TYR A 134 5.03 -3.10 14.51
CA TYR A 134 4.00 -3.08 15.54
C TYR A 134 4.41 -4.08 16.63
N PRO A 135 5.33 -3.71 17.54
CA PRO A 135 5.97 -4.67 18.45
C PRO A 135 5.00 -5.21 19.50
N ASP A 136 3.95 -4.45 19.80
CA ASP A 136 3.03 -4.79 20.86
C ASP A 136 1.67 -4.11 20.66
N PHE A 137 0.58 -4.86 20.75
CA PHE A 137 -0.78 -4.35 20.68
C PHE A 137 -1.48 -4.60 22.02
N THR A 138 -1.38 -3.63 22.89
CA THR A 138 -1.90 -3.72 24.24
C THR A 138 -3.32 -3.17 24.42
N THR A 139 -3.89 -2.51 23.40
CA THR A 139 -5.16 -1.80 23.52
C THR A 139 -6.11 -2.00 22.34
N GLY A 140 -7.43 -2.10 22.64
CA GLY A 140 -8.51 -2.03 21.67
C GLY A 140 -8.74 -3.30 20.83
N SER A 141 -9.33 -3.10 19.68
CA SER A 141 -9.75 -4.13 18.73
C SER A 141 -8.60 -4.98 18.18
N SER A 142 -7.37 -4.47 18.17
CA SER A 142 -6.17 -5.22 17.80
C SER A 142 -5.96 -6.47 18.67
N ARG A 143 -6.32 -6.40 19.95
CA ARG A 143 -6.27 -7.53 20.88
C ARG A 143 -7.29 -8.60 20.51
N GLU A 144 -8.48 -8.19 20.09
CA GLU A 144 -9.53 -9.08 19.60
C GLU A 144 -9.14 -9.74 18.28
N ALA A 145 -8.37 -9.03 17.44
CA ALA A 145 -7.86 -9.54 16.18
C ALA A 145 -6.69 -10.56 16.32
N GLY A 146 -6.18 -10.79 17.52
CA GLY A 146 -5.08 -11.74 17.76
C GLY A 146 -3.70 -11.19 17.44
N LEU A 147 -3.52 -9.86 17.52
CA LEU A 147 -2.25 -9.18 17.28
C LEU A 147 -1.46 -8.87 18.55
N GLU A 148 -1.75 -9.54 19.65
CA GLU A 148 -1.15 -9.26 20.97
C GLU A 148 0.39 -9.42 20.97
N LYS A 149 0.93 -10.18 20.02
CA LYS A 149 2.38 -10.45 19.91
C LYS A 149 3.12 -9.51 18.96
N GLY A 150 2.39 -8.54 18.39
CA GLY A 150 2.96 -7.65 17.39
C GLY A 150 3.07 -8.27 16.00
N MET A 151 3.43 -7.43 15.02
CA MET A 151 3.60 -7.82 13.63
C MET A 151 4.49 -6.85 12.87
N THR A 152 4.91 -7.25 11.68
CA THR A 152 5.59 -6.39 10.71
C THR A 152 4.75 -6.26 9.44
N PHE A 153 4.59 -5.01 8.96
CA PHE A 153 4.03 -4.73 7.64
C PHE A 153 5.15 -4.29 6.70
N VAL A 154 5.32 -4.99 5.59
CA VAL A 154 6.31 -4.70 4.57
C VAL A 154 5.60 -4.23 3.30
N TYR A 155 5.99 -3.07 2.80
CA TYR A 155 5.51 -2.53 1.55
C TYR A 155 6.67 -2.34 0.57
N SER A 156 6.43 -2.63 -0.71
CA SER A 156 7.37 -2.33 -1.79
C SER A 156 6.64 -1.80 -3.02
N ALA A 157 7.26 -0.85 -3.73
CA ALA A 157 6.72 -0.31 -4.97
C ALA A 157 7.82 -0.04 -5.99
N THR A 158 7.51 -0.28 -7.25
CA THR A 158 8.34 0.14 -8.39
C THR A 158 7.48 0.63 -9.54
N LEU A 159 7.94 1.69 -10.20
CA LEU A 159 7.34 2.19 -11.44
C LEU A 159 8.05 1.66 -12.69
N GLY A 160 9.06 0.79 -12.52
CA GLY A 160 9.86 0.22 -13.61
C GLY A 160 9.57 -1.26 -13.91
N ASN A 161 8.62 -1.88 -13.24
CA ASN A 161 8.23 -3.27 -13.47
C ASN A 161 6.77 -3.50 -13.09
N GLN A 162 6.06 -4.32 -13.84
CA GLN A 162 4.62 -4.60 -13.63
C GLN A 162 4.36 -5.98 -13.05
N HIS A 163 5.38 -6.67 -12.53
CA HIS A 163 5.18 -7.97 -11.90
C HIS A 163 4.30 -7.84 -10.65
N TRP A 164 3.08 -8.33 -10.75
CA TRP A 164 2.09 -8.23 -9.68
C TRP A 164 2.30 -9.35 -8.65
N ARG A 165 2.09 -9.00 -7.39
CA ARG A 165 1.96 -9.95 -6.29
C ARG A 165 0.74 -9.57 -5.47
N GLU A 166 0.04 -10.56 -4.96
CA GLU A 166 -1.09 -10.31 -4.07
C GLU A 166 -0.61 -9.83 -2.69
N THR A 167 -1.48 -9.11 -1.99
CA THR A 167 -1.20 -8.77 -0.59
C THR A 167 -1.42 -10.00 0.28
N LEU A 168 -0.43 -10.35 1.08
CA LEU A 168 -0.42 -11.53 1.93
C LEU A 168 -0.47 -11.14 3.41
N LEU A 169 -1.41 -11.73 4.16
CA LEU A 169 -1.45 -11.68 5.61
C LEU A 169 -1.05 -13.07 6.12
N MET A 170 0.16 -13.18 6.67
CA MET A 170 0.76 -14.46 7.07
C MET A 170 0.59 -14.66 8.57
N GLY A 171 -0.23 -15.64 8.90
CA GLY A 171 -0.47 -16.08 10.27
C GLY A 171 0.15 -17.43 10.57
N HIS A 172 0.14 -17.80 11.84
CA HIS A 172 0.72 -19.06 12.32
C HIS A 172 0.01 -20.29 11.74
N ASP A 173 -1.30 -20.22 11.53
CA ASP A 173 -2.10 -21.34 11.05
C ASP A 173 -2.44 -21.28 9.57
N GLY A 174 -2.20 -20.14 8.92
CA GLY A 174 -2.49 -19.98 7.50
C GLY A 174 -2.22 -18.57 6.98
N THR A 175 -2.33 -18.43 5.67
CA THR A 175 -2.12 -17.17 4.95
C THR A 175 -3.41 -16.74 4.25
N LEU A 176 -3.78 -15.47 4.42
CA LEU A 176 -4.83 -14.82 3.65
C LEU A 176 -4.20 -14.05 2.48
N GLU A 177 -4.60 -14.39 1.28
CA GLU A 177 -4.21 -13.72 0.03
C GLU A 177 -5.33 -12.79 -0.42
N LEU A 178 -5.02 -11.49 -0.49
CA LEU A 178 -5.94 -10.42 -0.90
C LEU A 178 -5.67 -10.05 -2.36
N GLY A 179 -6.26 -10.78 -3.29
CA GLY A 179 -6.14 -10.54 -4.70
C GLY A 179 -7.46 -10.21 -5.38
N SER A 180 -7.56 -10.56 -6.67
CA SER A 180 -8.81 -10.54 -7.43
C SER A 180 -9.87 -11.47 -6.79
N GLN A 181 -9.40 -12.52 -6.14
CA GLN A 181 -10.17 -13.43 -5.28
C GLN A 181 -9.52 -13.45 -3.90
N LEU A 182 -10.36 -13.60 -2.88
CA LEU A 182 -9.91 -13.85 -1.54
C LEU A 182 -9.61 -15.33 -1.39
N ARG A 183 -8.38 -15.68 -0.97
CA ARG A 183 -7.97 -17.07 -0.75
C ARG A 183 -7.37 -17.24 0.62
N VAL A 184 -7.67 -18.35 1.26
CA VAL A 184 -7.05 -18.76 2.51
C VAL A 184 -6.30 -20.07 2.27
N HIS A 185 -5.02 -20.05 2.58
CA HIS A 185 -4.15 -21.22 2.51
C HIS A 185 -3.81 -21.67 3.92
N ALA A 186 -4.10 -22.91 4.27
CA ALA A 186 -3.65 -23.48 5.53
C ALA A 186 -2.11 -23.60 5.53
N ASP A 187 -1.47 -23.31 6.66
CA ASP A 187 -0.04 -23.60 6.79
C ASP A 187 0.18 -25.11 6.88
N PRO A 188 1.10 -25.69 6.08
CA PRO A 188 1.35 -27.13 6.06
C PRO A 188 1.75 -27.72 7.42
N ASN A 189 2.32 -26.89 8.31
CA ASN A 189 2.75 -27.30 9.65
C ASN A 189 1.74 -26.93 10.74
N SER A 190 0.58 -26.35 10.38
CA SER A 190 -0.45 -26.02 11.36
C SER A 190 -1.03 -27.26 12.00
N THR A 191 -0.91 -27.36 13.31
CA THR A 191 -1.55 -28.43 14.08
C THR A 191 -3.07 -28.31 14.10
N ARG A 192 -3.58 -27.09 13.95
CA ARG A 192 -5.01 -26.77 13.95
C ARG A 192 -5.74 -27.33 12.72
N TYR A 193 -5.07 -27.33 11.55
CA TYR A 193 -5.67 -27.74 10.26
C TYR A 193 -5.07 -29.03 9.70
N ARG A 194 -4.28 -29.75 10.48
CA ARG A 194 -3.61 -30.99 10.04
C ARG A 194 -4.58 -32.00 9.41
N HIS A 195 -5.74 -32.20 10.03
CA HIS A 195 -6.75 -33.12 9.53
C HIS A 195 -7.32 -32.74 8.15
N LEU A 196 -7.33 -31.46 7.80
CA LEU A 196 -7.76 -30.99 6.47
C LEU A 196 -6.64 -31.18 5.43
N ILE A 197 -5.38 -31.00 5.83
CA ILE A 197 -4.21 -31.12 4.96
C ILE A 197 -3.97 -32.60 4.60
N GLU A 198 -4.10 -33.50 5.57
CA GLU A 198 -3.90 -34.95 5.39
C GLU A 198 -5.03 -35.63 4.57
N SER A 199 -6.18 -34.94 4.42
CA SER A 199 -7.35 -35.43 3.65
C SER A 199 -7.41 -34.89 2.21
N SER A 200 -6.48 -34.03 1.82
CA SER A 200 -6.41 -33.39 0.49
C SER A 200 -5.40 -34.07 -0.42
#